data_7f3add24f6e654e8dac87933899af030
#
_entry.id   7f3add24f6e654e8dac87933899af030
#
_cell.length_a   1.000
_cell.length_b   1.000
_cell.length_c   1.000
_cell.angle_alpha   90.00
_cell.angle_beta   90.00
_cell.angle_gamma   90.00
#
_symmetry.space_group_name_H-M   'P 1'
#
loop_
_entity.id
_entity.type
_entity.pdbx_description
1 polymer ?
#
loop_
_entity_poly.entity_id
_entity_poly.type
_entity_poly.pdbx_seq_one_letter_code
_entity_poly.pdbx_strand_id
1 'polypeptide(L)'
;MRIGFFTDSYFPGIDGVTYTIDLWRDELEAAGHEVYVVYPDGDYDPDEREIPVRSVPNPFYSGYRIPTLRRPSTLPELDVVHCHGPAPVGLLGRYYAAKHDLPSVYTHHTPLEEYFHQSVGIAPVAAALARMYVPLENAFLRSFDVVTASTERIDRDVEHVPLPVGIDMEFFRPAETDWYPDGPVVGYSGRLSMEKNVADILRVAEALPEYRFVVVGEGPRRERLEREAPANVEIRDFLPRSELPVYYSSIDAFVTASTGDTLGLSTLEANACGTPVAAADVPPFDRTIGPGNGERFAYGDIDGMADAIEACLSGDRDTRAAVEQYDVSRTLVYLEYLYRNASTVAAGQPTAVGDAPWVSEDPLD
;
A
#
# COMPACT_ATOMS: atom_id res chain seq x y z
N MET A 1 -11.16 -6.60 -21.93
CA MET A 1 -9.73 -6.85 -22.23
C MET A 1 -9.27 -8.04 -21.42
N ARG A 2 -8.27 -8.77 -21.91
CA ARG A 2 -7.53 -9.79 -21.15
C ARG A 2 -6.26 -9.15 -20.61
N ILE A 3 -6.22 -8.93 -19.31
CA ILE A 3 -5.17 -8.19 -18.60
C ILE A 3 -4.28 -9.20 -17.88
N GLY A 4 -2.98 -9.11 -18.05
CA GLY A 4 -2.02 -9.95 -17.33
C GLY A 4 -1.31 -9.17 -16.24
N PHE A 5 -1.60 -9.45 -14.97
CA PHE A 5 -0.86 -8.97 -13.82
C PHE A 5 0.33 -9.87 -13.54
N PHE A 6 1.53 -9.31 -13.52
CA PHE A 6 2.77 -10.03 -13.23
C PHE A 6 3.36 -9.47 -11.93
N THR A 7 3.30 -10.25 -10.88
CA THR A 7 3.70 -9.83 -9.54
C THR A 7 4.70 -10.77 -8.91
N ASP A 8 5.63 -10.21 -8.13
CA ASP A 8 6.59 -10.97 -7.33
C ASP A 8 6.11 -11.23 -5.89
N SER A 9 4.96 -10.64 -5.50
CA SER A 9 4.28 -10.85 -4.21
C SER A 9 2.79 -11.13 -4.45
N TYR A 10 2.29 -12.23 -3.88
CA TYR A 10 0.88 -12.64 -3.93
C TYR A 10 0.59 -13.66 -2.82
N PHE A 11 -0.66 -14.10 -2.71
CA PHE A 11 -1.04 -15.10 -1.73
C PHE A 11 -0.13 -16.35 -1.74
N PRO A 12 0.13 -16.98 -0.55
CA PRO A 12 -0.42 -16.68 0.77
C PRO A 12 0.27 -15.53 1.52
N GLY A 13 1.25 -14.86 0.92
CA GLY A 13 1.88 -13.67 1.49
C GLY A 13 0.90 -12.50 1.46
N ILE A 14 0.69 -11.84 2.60
CA ILE A 14 -0.23 -10.71 2.73
C ILE A 14 0.57 -9.44 2.95
N ASP A 15 0.53 -8.55 1.97
CA ASP A 15 1.09 -7.21 2.03
C ASP A 15 0.23 -6.21 1.23
N GLY A 16 0.60 -4.93 1.22
CA GLY A 16 -0.13 -3.90 0.50
C GLY A 16 -0.20 -4.14 -1.02
N VAL A 17 0.81 -4.79 -1.61
CA VAL A 17 0.84 -5.13 -3.04
C VAL A 17 -0.19 -6.22 -3.34
N THR A 18 -0.21 -7.27 -2.52
CA THR A 18 -1.17 -8.37 -2.64
C THR A 18 -2.60 -7.85 -2.58
N TYR A 19 -2.93 -7.01 -1.58
CA TYR A 19 -4.26 -6.42 -1.47
C TYR A 19 -4.61 -5.49 -2.64
N THR A 20 -3.65 -4.72 -3.13
CA THR A 20 -3.88 -3.86 -4.30
C THR A 20 -4.22 -4.68 -5.54
N ILE A 21 -3.48 -5.77 -5.78
CA ILE A 21 -3.70 -6.64 -6.94
C ILE A 21 -5.05 -7.34 -6.84
N ASP A 22 -5.40 -7.85 -5.67
CA ASP A 22 -6.68 -8.51 -5.39
C ASP A 22 -7.84 -7.54 -5.63
N LEU A 23 -7.79 -6.35 -5.03
CA LEU A 23 -8.78 -5.29 -5.21
C LEU A 23 -8.93 -4.86 -6.69
N TRP A 24 -7.81 -4.59 -7.36
CA TRP A 24 -7.87 -4.19 -8.76
C TRP A 24 -8.36 -5.31 -9.69
N ARG A 25 -8.03 -6.57 -9.38
CA ARG A 25 -8.56 -7.73 -10.09
C ARG A 25 -10.08 -7.79 -9.97
N ASP A 26 -10.60 -7.78 -8.74
CA ASP A 26 -12.03 -7.89 -8.46
C ASP A 26 -12.83 -6.80 -9.19
N GLU A 27 -12.38 -5.57 -9.08
CA GLU A 27 -13.03 -4.41 -9.68
C GLU A 27 -12.96 -4.42 -11.23
N LEU A 28 -11.79 -4.78 -11.81
CA LEU A 28 -11.65 -4.92 -13.25
C LEU A 28 -12.49 -6.07 -13.80
N GLU A 29 -12.62 -7.18 -13.07
CA GLU A 29 -13.50 -8.28 -13.43
C GLU A 29 -14.97 -7.88 -13.33
N ALA A 30 -15.37 -7.10 -12.32
CA ALA A 30 -16.69 -6.50 -12.22
C ALA A 30 -16.99 -5.54 -13.39
N ALA A 31 -15.98 -4.85 -13.91
CA ALA A 31 -16.07 -4.02 -15.11
C ALA A 31 -16.08 -4.81 -16.43
N GLY A 32 -16.05 -6.16 -16.37
CA GLY A 32 -16.14 -7.05 -17.54
C GLY A 32 -14.81 -7.36 -18.22
N HIS A 33 -13.69 -7.19 -17.54
CA HIS A 33 -12.38 -7.64 -18.01
C HIS A 33 -12.09 -9.08 -17.56
N GLU A 34 -11.09 -9.71 -18.16
CA GLU A 34 -10.52 -10.98 -17.71
C GLU A 34 -9.12 -10.68 -17.16
N VAL A 35 -8.92 -10.89 -15.86
CA VAL A 35 -7.63 -10.61 -15.21
C VAL A 35 -6.91 -11.91 -14.88
N TYR A 36 -5.71 -12.06 -15.40
CA TYR A 36 -4.83 -13.20 -15.14
C TYR A 36 -3.69 -12.77 -14.24
N VAL A 37 -3.51 -13.43 -13.09
CA VAL A 37 -2.45 -13.09 -12.14
C VAL A 37 -1.33 -14.14 -12.24
N VAL A 38 -0.14 -13.70 -12.63
CA VAL A 38 1.07 -14.53 -12.70
C VAL A 38 1.94 -14.20 -11.49
N TYR A 39 2.24 -15.20 -10.65
CA TYR A 39 2.88 -15.00 -9.34
C TYR A 39 3.76 -16.19 -8.93
N PRO A 40 4.67 -16.06 -7.93
CA PRO A 40 5.46 -17.16 -7.42
C PRO A 40 4.60 -18.23 -6.74
N ASP A 41 4.72 -19.52 -7.12
CA ASP A 41 3.99 -20.62 -6.49
C ASP A 41 4.23 -20.65 -4.96
N GLY A 42 3.25 -21.13 -4.20
CA GLY A 42 3.31 -21.23 -2.73
C GLY A 42 2.33 -22.28 -2.22
N ASP A 43 2.13 -22.29 -0.92
CA ASP A 43 1.10 -23.10 -0.24
C ASP A 43 -0.26 -22.37 -0.31
N TYR A 44 -0.79 -22.29 -1.51
CA TYR A 44 -2.01 -21.58 -1.87
C TYR A 44 -2.64 -22.28 -3.08
N ASP A 45 -3.94 -22.55 -3.03
CA ASP A 45 -4.69 -23.16 -4.12
C ASP A 45 -5.13 -22.08 -5.11
N PRO A 46 -4.61 -22.08 -6.35
CA PRO A 46 -4.91 -21.03 -7.33
C PRO A 46 -6.35 -21.09 -7.84
N ASP A 47 -6.93 -19.92 -8.06
CA ASP A 47 -8.17 -19.75 -8.81
C ASP A 47 -7.97 -19.98 -10.32
N GLU A 48 -9.08 -20.02 -11.10
CA GLU A 48 -9.08 -20.33 -12.52
C GLU A 48 -8.13 -19.47 -13.36
N ARG A 49 -7.98 -18.17 -13.00
CA ARG A 49 -7.13 -17.21 -13.74
C ARG A 49 -5.84 -16.87 -13.01
N GLU A 50 -5.46 -17.66 -12.03
CA GLU A 50 -4.21 -17.53 -11.32
C GLU A 50 -3.17 -18.51 -11.85
N ILE A 51 -2.00 -18.01 -12.19
CA ILE A 51 -0.95 -18.76 -12.91
C ILE A 51 0.32 -18.79 -12.05
N PRO A 52 0.49 -19.81 -11.20
CA PRO A 52 1.68 -19.92 -10.35
C PRO A 52 2.92 -20.22 -11.18
N VAL A 53 4.00 -19.49 -10.92
CA VAL A 53 5.34 -19.74 -11.46
C VAL A 53 6.19 -20.44 -10.40
N ARG A 54 6.85 -21.52 -10.80
CA ARG A 54 7.70 -22.29 -9.90
C ARG A 54 8.71 -21.40 -9.18
N SER A 55 8.75 -21.51 -7.85
CA SER A 55 9.59 -20.71 -6.99
C SER A 55 10.27 -21.53 -5.89
N VAL A 56 11.19 -20.91 -5.15
CA VAL A 56 11.84 -21.47 -3.97
C VAL A 56 11.65 -20.51 -2.79
N PRO A 57 11.59 -21.01 -1.54
CA PRO A 57 11.51 -20.13 -0.37
C PRO A 57 12.67 -19.13 -0.37
N ASN A 58 12.38 -17.86 -0.02
CA ASN A 58 13.42 -16.84 0.17
C ASN A 58 14.12 -17.07 1.51
N PRO A 59 15.43 -17.37 1.54
CA PRO A 59 16.14 -17.64 2.78
C PRO A 59 16.40 -16.39 3.63
N PHE A 60 16.23 -15.19 3.05
CA PHE A 60 16.51 -13.92 3.70
C PHE A 60 15.25 -13.20 4.20
N TYR A 61 14.08 -13.58 3.66
CA TYR A 61 12.82 -12.91 4.00
C TYR A 61 11.69 -13.94 4.12
N SER A 62 11.31 -14.23 5.36
CA SER A 62 10.27 -15.22 5.65
C SER A 62 8.92 -14.80 5.06
N GLY A 63 8.20 -15.75 4.47
CA GLY A 63 6.91 -15.50 3.82
C GLY A 63 7.01 -15.12 2.34
N TYR A 64 8.19 -14.78 1.83
CA TYR A 64 8.41 -14.48 0.41
C TYR A 64 9.10 -15.65 -0.30
N ARG A 65 8.90 -15.70 -1.63
CA ARG A 65 9.47 -16.75 -2.48
C ARG A 65 10.24 -16.13 -3.64
N ILE A 66 11.27 -16.82 -4.11
CA ILE A 66 12.08 -16.40 -5.26
C ILE A 66 11.63 -17.23 -6.47
N PRO A 67 10.98 -16.62 -7.47
CA PRO A 67 10.55 -17.31 -8.67
C PRO A 67 11.75 -17.82 -9.47
N THR A 68 11.60 -19.01 -10.08
CA THR A 68 12.55 -19.48 -11.06
C THR A 68 12.22 -18.87 -12.43
N LEU A 69 13.22 -18.61 -13.27
CA LEU A 69 13.02 -18.08 -14.63
C LEU A 69 12.36 -19.12 -15.61
N ARG A 70 11.68 -20.14 -15.07
CA ARG A 70 10.91 -21.07 -15.89
C ARG A 70 9.58 -20.43 -16.27
N ARG A 71 9.35 -20.36 -17.57
CA ARG A 71 8.07 -19.88 -18.10
C ARG A 71 6.96 -20.83 -17.66
N PRO A 72 5.78 -20.31 -17.29
CA PRO A 72 4.60 -21.16 -17.18
C PRO A 72 4.35 -21.86 -18.51
N SER A 73 3.82 -23.07 -18.44
CA SER A 73 3.58 -23.91 -19.63
C SER A 73 2.59 -23.29 -20.61
N THR A 74 1.67 -22.49 -20.10
CA THR A 74 0.64 -21.78 -20.87
C THR A 74 0.36 -20.42 -20.23
N LEU A 75 0.69 -19.35 -20.96
CA LEU A 75 0.12 -18.04 -20.71
C LEU A 75 -1.00 -17.82 -21.73
N PRO A 76 -2.17 -17.29 -21.33
CA PRO A 76 -3.24 -16.96 -22.28
C PRO A 76 -2.78 -15.86 -23.24
N GLU A 77 -3.51 -15.67 -24.32
CA GLU A 77 -3.35 -14.46 -25.12
C GLU A 77 -3.84 -13.26 -24.29
N LEU A 78 -2.98 -12.27 -24.10
CA LEU A 78 -3.27 -11.05 -23.36
C LEU A 78 -3.43 -9.87 -24.31
N ASP A 79 -4.15 -8.85 -23.87
CA ASP A 79 -4.30 -7.59 -24.58
C ASP A 79 -3.36 -6.51 -23.99
N VAL A 80 -2.97 -6.64 -22.70
CA VAL A 80 -2.05 -5.75 -21.99
C VAL A 80 -1.32 -6.53 -20.89
N VAL A 81 -0.10 -6.10 -20.60
CA VAL A 81 0.72 -6.61 -19.49
C VAL A 81 0.91 -5.52 -18.46
N HIS A 82 0.60 -5.81 -17.19
CA HIS A 82 0.82 -4.93 -16.08
C HIS A 82 1.72 -5.61 -15.03
N CYS A 83 2.89 -5.03 -14.77
CA CYS A 83 3.87 -5.57 -13.83
C CYS A 83 3.83 -4.81 -12.50
N HIS A 84 3.92 -5.56 -11.38
CA HIS A 84 3.84 -5.05 -10.02
C HIS A 84 5.11 -5.33 -9.19
N GLY A 85 6.19 -5.73 -9.84
CA GLY A 85 7.46 -6.01 -9.19
C GLY A 85 8.61 -6.04 -10.19
N PRO A 86 9.84 -5.65 -9.77
CA PRO A 86 11.01 -5.61 -10.65
C PRO A 86 11.81 -6.91 -10.65
N ALA A 87 11.33 -7.94 -9.96
CA ALA A 87 12.00 -9.23 -9.81
C ALA A 87 11.59 -10.23 -10.93
N PRO A 88 11.89 -11.53 -10.85
CA PRO A 88 11.78 -12.44 -11.97
C PRO A 88 10.42 -12.54 -12.66
N VAL A 89 9.30 -12.38 -11.91
CA VAL A 89 7.96 -12.42 -12.54
C VAL A 89 7.69 -11.15 -13.33
N GLY A 90 8.09 -9.98 -12.82
CA GLY A 90 8.01 -8.74 -13.58
C GLY A 90 8.88 -8.75 -14.84
N LEU A 91 10.10 -9.34 -14.78
CA LEU A 91 10.94 -9.56 -15.95
C LEU A 91 10.26 -10.50 -16.98
N LEU A 92 9.57 -11.54 -16.51
CA LEU A 92 8.79 -12.44 -17.36
C LEU A 92 7.66 -11.70 -18.06
N GLY A 93 6.91 -10.86 -17.32
CA GLY A 93 5.83 -10.03 -17.86
C GLY A 93 6.36 -9.07 -18.94
N ARG A 94 7.42 -8.35 -18.64
CA ARG A 94 8.06 -7.43 -19.61
C ARG A 94 8.56 -8.15 -20.87
N TYR A 95 9.17 -9.33 -20.69
CA TYR A 95 9.57 -10.18 -21.83
C TYR A 95 8.36 -10.62 -22.65
N TYR A 96 7.27 -11.03 -21.99
CA TYR A 96 6.05 -11.46 -22.70
C TYR A 96 5.46 -10.31 -23.51
N ALA A 97 5.34 -9.11 -22.93
CA ALA A 97 4.88 -7.92 -23.63
C ALA A 97 5.72 -7.61 -24.88
N ALA A 98 7.05 -7.58 -24.73
CA ALA A 98 7.95 -7.33 -25.86
C ALA A 98 7.88 -8.38 -26.97
N LYS A 99 7.69 -9.66 -26.59
CA LYS A 99 7.60 -10.77 -27.56
C LYS A 99 6.32 -10.73 -28.39
N HIS A 100 5.23 -10.25 -27.79
CA HIS A 100 3.90 -10.26 -28.41
C HIS A 100 3.45 -8.88 -28.87
N ASP A 101 4.33 -7.88 -28.78
CA ASP A 101 4.07 -6.47 -29.12
C ASP A 101 2.84 -5.91 -28.42
N LEU A 102 2.75 -6.17 -27.09
CA LEU A 102 1.65 -5.77 -26.25
C LEU A 102 1.99 -4.48 -25.47
N PRO A 103 0.98 -3.62 -25.20
CA PRO A 103 1.11 -2.53 -24.26
C PRO A 103 1.59 -3.03 -22.89
N SER A 104 2.50 -2.28 -22.27
CA SER A 104 3.13 -2.63 -21.00
C SER A 104 3.05 -1.50 -19.98
N VAL A 105 2.47 -1.80 -18.82
CA VAL A 105 2.36 -0.89 -17.68
C VAL A 105 3.14 -1.46 -16.51
N TYR A 106 3.74 -0.60 -15.72
CA TYR A 106 4.40 -0.96 -14.47
C TYR A 106 3.88 -0.09 -13.33
N THR A 107 3.44 -0.67 -12.23
CA THR A 107 3.16 0.09 -11.00
C THR A 107 4.29 -0.07 -10.00
N HIS A 108 4.92 1.05 -9.64
CA HIS A 108 5.94 1.10 -8.62
C HIS A 108 5.29 1.23 -7.23
N HIS A 109 5.35 0.14 -6.43
CA HIS A 109 4.74 0.10 -5.11
C HIS A 109 5.70 0.52 -4.01
N THR A 110 6.85 -0.13 -3.90
CA THR A 110 7.81 0.11 -2.82
C THR A 110 9.24 -0.04 -3.34
N PRO A 111 10.17 0.83 -2.94
CA PRO A 111 11.59 0.68 -3.28
C PRO A 111 12.17 -0.62 -2.73
N LEU A 112 12.67 -1.50 -3.60
CA LEU A 112 13.21 -2.81 -3.19
C LEU A 112 14.46 -2.68 -2.31
N GLU A 113 15.20 -1.59 -2.43
CA GLU A 113 16.40 -1.32 -1.60
C GLU A 113 16.09 -1.14 -0.11
N GLU A 114 14.86 -0.79 0.25
CA GLU A 114 14.46 -0.76 1.66
C GLU A 114 14.54 -2.15 2.29
N TYR A 115 14.23 -3.19 1.51
CA TYR A 115 14.38 -4.58 1.97
C TYR A 115 15.84 -4.99 2.15
N PHE A 116 16.79 -4.40 1.39
CA PHE A 116 18.22 -4.68 1.59
C PHE A 116 18.68 -4.21 2.97
N HIS A 117 18.22 -3.05 3.43
CA HIS A 117 18.55 -2.55 4.77
C HIS A 117 17.97 -3.41 5.89
N GLN A 118 16.80 -4.01 5.65
CA GLN A 118 16.15 -4.90 6.62
C GLN A 118 16.77 -6.31 6.63
N SER A 119 17.17 -6.83 5.46
CA SER A 119 17.64 -8.21 5.29
C SER A 119 19.15 -8.39 5.51
N VAL A 120 19.93 -7.38 5.16
CA VAL A 120 21.41 -7.45 5.18
C VAL A 120 21.95 -6.80 6.43
N GLY A 121 21.78 -7.11 7.59
CA GLY A 121 22.26 -6.55 8.88
C GLY A 121 23.57 -5.72 8.92
N ILE A 122 24.19 -5.42 7.77
CA ILE A 122 25.44 -4.67 7.59
C ILE A 122 25.16 -3.47 6.66
N ALA A 123 24.94 -2.29 7.23
CA ALA A 123 24.56 -1.07 6.51
C ALA A 123 25.45 -0.72 5.28
N PRO A 124 26.80 -0.82 5.31
CA PRO A 124 27.62 -0.56 4.13
C PRO A 124 27.38 -1.53 2.96
N VAL A 125 27.03 -2.79 3.26
CA VAL A 125 26.74 -3.80 2.23
C VAL A 125 25.38 -3.53 1.61
N ALA A 126 24.37 -3.23 2.42
CA ALA A 126 23.03 -2.86 1.94
C ALA A 126 23.10 -1.62 1.03
N ALA A 127 23.83 -0.58 1.43
CA ALA A 127 24.04 0.62 0.62
C ALA A 127 24.79 0.34 -0.72
N ALA A 128 25.74 -0.59 -0.71
CA ALA A 128 26.45 -0.99 -1.93
C ALA A 128 25.50 -1.76 -2.88
N LEU A 129 24.67 -2.65 -2.35
CA LEU A 129 23.67 -3.38 -3.13
C LEU A 129 22.62 -2.43 -3.72
N ALA A 130 22.10 -1.48 -2.94
CA ALA A 130 21.17 -0.46 -3.42
C ALA A 130 21.78 0.38 -4.56
N ARG A 131 23.03 0.81 -4.41
CA ARG A 131 23.75 1.58 -5.45
C ARG A 131 23.91 0.81 -6.76
N MET A 132 24.05 -0.51 -6.71
CA MET A 132 24.13 -1.35 -7.90
C MET A 132 22.74 -1.63 -8.48
N TYR A 133 21.72 -1.77 -7.64
CA TYR A 133 20.37 -2.15 -8.02
C TYR A 133 19.59 -1.00 -8.69
N VAL A 134 19.62 0.20 -8.13
CA VAL A 134 18.83 1.35 -8.61
C VAL A 134 19.04 1.66 -10.11
N PRO A 135 20.28 1.66 -10.67
CA PRO A 135 20.46 1.86 -12.11
C PRO A 135 19.83 0.75 -12.97
N LEU A 136 19.84 -0.51 -12.47
CA LEU A 136 19.23 -1.64 -13.18
C LEU A 136 17.73 -1.53 -13.17
N GLU A 137 17.14 -1.15 -12.05
CA GLU A 137 15.70 -0.90 -11.93
C GLU A 137 15.27 0.28 -12.81
N ASN A 138 16.00 1.40 -12.82
CA ASN A 138 15.74 2.52 -13.72
C ASN A 138 15.73 2.10 -15.19
N ALA A 139 16.69 1.25 -15.59
CA ALA A 139 16.73 0.71 -16.95
C ALA A 139 15.54 -0.21 -17.25
N PHE A 140 15.12 -1.00 -16.26
CA PHE A 140 13.95 -1.86 -16.35
C PHE A 140 12.66 -1.03 -16.48
N LEU A 141 12.46 -0.04 -15.60
CA LEU A 141 11.30 0.86 -15.62
C LEU A 141 11.16 1.61 -16.95
N ARG A 142 12.26 2.16 -17.48
CA ARG A 142 12.28 2.82 -18.80
C ARG A 142 11.94 1.91 -19.98
N SER A 143 11.87 0.61 -19.77
CA SER A 143 11.48 -0.33 -20.81
C SER A 143 9.97 -0.48 -20.98
N PHE A 144 9.17 0.01 -20.03
CA PHE A 144 7.72 -0.01 -20.10
C PHE A 144 7.18 1.19 -20.87
N ASP A 145 5.98 1.04 -21.44
CA ASP A 145 5.29 2.13 -22.13
C ASP A 145 4.76 3.16 -21.13
N VAL A 146 4.30 2.68 -19.95
CA VAL A 146 3.81 3.53 -18.86
C VAL A 146 4.35 3.02 -17.53
N VAL A 147 4.84 3.92 -16.70
CA VAL A 147 5.15 3.68 -15.30
C VAL A 147 4.18 4.47 -14.44
N THR A 148 3.58 3.84 -13.44
CA THR A 148 2.72 4.49 -12.45
C THR A 148 3.31 4.35 -11.06
N ALA A 149 2.95 5.24 -10.14
CA ALA A 149 3.28 5.17 -8.72
C ALA A 149 2.19 5.83 -7.89
N SER A 150 2.03 5.41 -6.63
CA SER A 150 1.01 5.96 -5.74
C SER A 150 1.24 7.42 -5.34
N THR A 151 2.41 7.95 -5.62
CA THR A 151 2.82 9.32 -5.27
C THR A 151 3.37 10.05 -6.49
N GLU A 152 3.34 11.38 -6.45
CA GLU A 152 3.93 12.24 -7.50
C GLU A 152 5.45 12.18 -7.56
N ARG A 153 6.10 11.68 -6.53
CA ARG A 153 7.58 11.60 -6.44
C ARG A 153 8.00 10.20 -6.04
N ILE A 154 8.82 9.61 -6.87
CA ILE A 154 9.56 8.39 -6.57
C ILE A 154 11.06 8.68 -6.70
N ASP A 155 11.88 8.02 -5.90
CA ASP A 155 13.35 8.15 -6.00
C ASP A 155 13.86 7.27 -7.15
N ARG A 156 13.38 7.56 -8.36
CA ARG A 156 13.74 6.87 -9.61
C ARG A 156 13.88 7.89 -10.74
N ASP A 157 14.89 7.68 -11.59
CA ASP A 157 15.13 8.49 -12.78
C ASP A 157 14.27 7.96 -13.95
N VAL A 158 12.95 8.10 -13.82
CA VAL A 158 11.95 7.71 -14.81
C VAL A 158 10.72 8.63 -14.71
N GLU A 159 10.19 9.01 -15.87
CA GLU A 159 8.89 9.66 -15.90
C GLU A 159 7.80 8.66 -15.47
N HIS A 160 6.88 9.09 -14.64
CA HIS A 160 5.79 8.26 -14.17
C HIS A 160 4.50 9.06 -14.03
N VAL A 161 3.39 8.33 -14.05
CA VAL A 161 2.05 8.85 -13.84
C VAL A 161 1.67 8.61 -12.39
N PRO A 162 1.37 9.65 -11.59
CA PRO A 162 0.80 9.47 -10.27
C PRO A 162 -0.54 8.73 -10.39
N LEU A 163 -0.65 7.59 -9.72
CA LEU A 163 -1.86 6.77 -9.69
C LEU A 163 -1.98 6.15 -8.30
N PRO A 164 -2.78 6.75 -7.40
CA PRO A 164 -3.06 6.14 -6.10
C PRO A 164 -3.63 4.74 -6.28
N VAL A 165 -3.20 3.80 -5.45
CA VAL A 165 -3.71 2.41 -5.53
C VAL A 165 -5.20 2.32 -5.21
N GLY A 166 -5.73 3.31 -4.48
CA GLY A 166 -7.14 3.39 -4.12
C GLY A 166 -7.51 2.51 -2.93
N ILE A 167 -8.68 2.78 -2.39
CA ILE A 167 -9.35 1.97 -1.35
C ILE A 167 -10.76 1.65 -1.80
N ASP A 168 -11.29 0.52 -1.38
CA ASP A 168 -12.69 0.16 -1.60
C ASP A 168 -13.56 0.87 -0.56
N MET A 169 -14.15 2.00 -0.96
CA MET A 169 -15.01 2.81 -0.07
C MET A 169 -16.40 2.21 0.15
N GLU A 170 -16.82 1.23 -0.62
CA GLU A 170 -18.05 0.47 -0.34
C GLU A 170 -17.81 -0.56 0.75
N PHE A 171 -16.64 -1.16 0.79
CA PHE A 171 -16.22 -2.09 1.84
C PHE A 171 -15.82 -1.33 3.12
N PHE A 172 -14.95 -0.33 3.03
CA PHE A 172 -14.56 0.54 4.14
C PHE A 172 -15.58 1.67 4.30
N ARG A 173 -16.54 1.46 5.16
CA ARG A 173 -17.60 2.43 5.52
C ARG A 173 -17.94 2.31 7.00
N PRO A 174 -18.53 3.35 7.59
CA PRO A 174 -18.97 3.31 8.99
C PRO A 174 -19.83 2.08 9.28
N ALA A 175 -19.46 1.31 10.29
CA ALA A 175 -20.19 0.13 10.76
C ALA A 175 -21.12 0.51 11.92
N GLU A 176 -22.25 -0.20 12.04
CA GLU A 176 -23.19 0.00 13.17
C GLU A 176 -22.70 -0.63 14.48
N THR A 177 -21.82 -1.64 14.37
CA THR A 177 -21.29 -2.37 15.53
C THR A 177 -20.12 -1.61 16.13
N ASP A 178 -20.17 -1.36 17.42
CA ASP A 178 -19.09 -0.77 18.21
C ASP A 178 -18.50 -1.82 19.16
N TRP A 179 -17.19 -2.04 19.05
CA TRP A 179 -16.49 -2.97 19.93
C TRP A 179 -16.05 -2.36 21.26
N TYR A 180 -16.08 -1.03 21.38
CA TYR A 180 -15.52 -0.31 22.53
C TYR A 180 -16.46 0.79 23.07
N PRO A 181 -17.68 0.45 23.50
CA PRO A 181 -18.69 1.45 23.86
C PRO A 181 -18.37 2.24 25.15
N ASP A 182 -17.34 1.85 25.90
CA ASP A 182 -17.08 2.35 27.26
C ASP A 182 -16.06 3.52 27.33
N GLY A 183 -15.89 4.27 26.28
CA GLY A 183 -15.06 5.48 26.29
C GLY A 183 -14.11 5.59 25.10
N PRO A 184 -13.39 6.71 24.97
CA PRO A 184 -12.58 6.99 23.80
C PRO A 184 -11.41 6.02 23.66
N VAL A 185 -11.27 5.49 22.44
CA VAL A 185 -10.23 4.54 22.06
C VAL A 185 -9.38 5.09 20.93
N VAL A 186 -8.08 5.04 21.12
CA VAL A 186 -7.08 5.35 20.08
C VAL A 186 -6.59 4.04 19.47
N GLY A 187 -6.70 3.89 18.16
CA GLY A 187 -6.36 2.67 17.46
C GLY A 187 -5.13 2.79 16.57
N TYR A 188 -4.48 1.66 16.34
CA TYR A 188 -3.46 1.45 15.32
C TYR A 188 -3.70 0.10 14.65
N SER A 189 -3.55 0.03 13.33
CA SER A 189 -3.56 -1.23 12.58
C SER A 189 -2.42 -1.23 11.57
N GLY A 190 -1.60 -2.28 11.61
CA GLY A 190 -0.50 -2.44 10.67
C GLY A 190 0.60 -3.39 11.15
N ARG A 191 1.64 -3.52 10.32
CA ARG A 191 2.79 -4.36 10.64
C ARG A 191 3.56 -3.81 11.86
N LEU A 192 3.92 -4.67 12.78
CA LEU A 192 4.72 -4.31 13.97
C LEU A 192 6.21 -4.41 13.64
N SER A 193 6.70 -3.46 12.83
CA SER A 193 8.06 -3.38 12.31
C SER A 193 8.75 -2.07 12.73
N MET A 194 10.03 -1.90 12.36
CA MET A 194 10.82 -0.76 12.85
C MET A 194 10.30 0.55 12.28
N GLU A 195 10.06 0.61 10.99
CA GLU A 195 9.62 1.79 10.24
C GLU A 195 8.23 2.29 10.64
N LYS A 196 7.42 1.43 11.27
CA LYS A 196 6.09 1.81 11.79
C LYS A 196 6.12 2.54 13.13
N ASN A 197 7.26 2.55 13.82
CA ASN A 197 7.50 3.32 15.04
C ASN A 197 6.42 3.14 16.13
N VAL A 198 5.82 1.94 16.24
CA VAL A 198 4.76 1.64 17.22
C VAL A 198 5.21 1.87 18.67
N ALA A 199 6.51 1.83 18.94
CA ALA A 199 7.06 2.17 20.25
C ALA A 199 6.76 3.63 20.66
N ASP A 200 6.63 4.56 19.71
CA ASP A 200 6.24 5.95 20.01
C ASP A 200 4.75 6.04 20.37
N ILE A 201 3.92 5.16 19.79
CA ILE A 201 2.50 5.01 20.19
C ILE A 201 2.41 4.51 21.63
N LEU A 202 3.28 3.60 22.08
CA LEU A 202 3.30 3.20 23.50
C LEU A 202 3.72 4.34 24.40
N ARG A 203 4.66 5.20 23.99
CA ARG A 203 5.12 6.36 24.76
C ARG A 203 4.03 7.42 24.89
N VAL A 204 3.28 7.71 23.82
CA VAL A 204 2.16 8.66 23.93
C VAL A 204 1.02 8.08 24.77
N ALA A 205 0.80 6.76 24.73
CA ALA A 205 -0.18 6.11 25.61
C ALA A 205 0.16 6.26 27.10
N GLU A 206 1.45 6.25 27.48
CA GLU A 206 1.88 6.58 28.85
C GLU A 206 1.55 8.02 29.23
N ALA A 207 1.61 8.95 28.27
CA ALA A 207 1.29 10.38 28.50
C ALA A 207 -0.23 10.63 28.55
N LEU A 208 -1.04 9.77 28.00
CA LEU A 208 -2.51 9.84 27.90
C LEU A 208 -3.18 8.66 28.62
N PRO A 209 -3.01 8.50 29.95
CA PRO A 209 -3.49 7.32 30.68
C PRO A 209 -5.02 7.21 30.76
N GLU A 210 -5.77 8.27 30.47
CA GLU A 210 -7.22 8.31 30.42
C GLU A 210 -7.83 7.69 29.18
N TYR A 211 -7.03 7.51 28.12
CA TYR A 211 -7.48 6.87 26.88
C TYR A 211 -7.02 5.42 26.81
N ARG A 212 -7.87 4.59 26.24
CA ARG A 212 -7.51 3.21 25.87
C ARG A 212 -6.84 3.20 24.51
N PHE A 213 -5.74 2.46 24.39
CA PHE A 213 -5.07 2.23 23.12
C PHE A 213 -5.22 0.78 22.68
N VAL A 214 -5.58 0.56 21.41
CA VAL A 214 -5.71 -0.76 20.81
C VAL A 214 -4.81 -0.85 19.58
N VAL A 215 -3.76 -1.65 19.69
CA VAL A 215 -2.77 -1.87 18.63
C VAL A 215 -3.02 -3.22 17.99
N VAL A 216 -3.37 -3.23 16.70
CA VAL A 216 -3.67 -4.43 15.94
C VAL A 216 -2.55 -4.73 14.97
N GLY A 217 -2.01 -5.94 14.98
CA GLY A 217 -1.04 -6.37 13.99
C GLY A 217 -0.04 -7.42 14.44
N GLU A 218 0.77 -7.83 13.47
CA GLU A 218 1.85 -8.80 13.60
C GLU A 218 3.17 -8.23 13.11
N GLY A 219 4.27 -8.77 13.56
CA GLY A 219 5.58 -8.38 13.07
C GLY A 219 6.73 -8.65 14.05
N PRO A 220 7.97 -8.42 13.59
CA PRO A 220 9.18 -8.79 14.34
C PRO A 220 9.37 -8.01 15.66
N ARG A 221 8.60 -6.96 15.88
CA ARG A 221 8.64 -6.15 17.11
C ARG A 221 7.59 -6.52 18.15
N ARG A 222 6.64 -7.41 17.84
CA ARG A 222 5.51 -7.75 18.70
C ARG A 222 5.90 -8.10 20.14
N GLU A 223 6.76 -9.10 20.33
CA GLU A 223 7.18 -9.54 21.67
C GLU A 223 7.83 -8.41 22.51
N ARG A 224 8.52 -7.50 21.85
CA ARG A 224 9.11 -6.34 22.51
C ARG A 224 8.04 -5.35 22.93
N LEU A 225 7.12 -5.02 22.01
CA LEU A 225 6.03 -4.06 22.27
C LEU A 225 5.12 -4.57 23.40
N GLU A 226 4.77 -5.86 23.42
CA GLU A 226 3.99 -6.48 24.50
C GLU A 226 4.66 -6.36 25.88
N ARG A 227 5.99 -6.46 25.95
CA ARG A 227 6.73 -6.29 27.20
C ARG A 227 6.84 -4.83 27.66
N GLU A 228 6.81 -3.89 26.72
CA GLU A 228 6.97 -2.46 26.95
C GLU A 228 5.61 -1.73 27.05
N ALA A 229 4.49 -2.41 26.75
CA ALA A 229 3.15 -1.83 26.72
C ALA A 229 2.70 -1.34 28.10
N PRO A 230 2.28 -0.08 28.25
CA PRO A 230 1.65 0.43 29.47
C PRO A 230 0.26 -0.19 29.69
N ALA A 231 -0.30 0.00 30.89
CA ALA A 231 -1.53 -0.70 31.31
C ALA A 231 -2.78 -0.33 30.51
N ASN A 232 -2.78 0.82 29.84
CA ASN A 232 -3.87 1.30 28.97
C ASN A 232 -3.72 0.90 27.50
N VAL A 233 -2.71 0.07 27.15
CA VAL A 233 -2.49 -0.45 25.79
C VAL A 233 -2.83 -1.92 25.71
N GLU A 234 -3.65 -2.29 24.75
CA GLU A 234 -3.95 -3.65 24.36
C GLU A 234 -3.33 -3.95 22.99
N ILE A 235 -2.46 -4.96 22.89
CA ILE A 235 -1.90 -5.43 21.61
C ILE A 235 -2.65 -6.69 21.18
N ARG A 236 -3.27 -6.64 20.00
CA ARG A 236 -4.06 -7.73 19.41
C ARG A 236 -3.36 -8.34 18.21
N ASP A 237 -3.77 -9.56 17.90
CA ASP A 237 -3.37 -10.24 16.68
C ASP A 237 -3.87 -9.51 15.43
N PHE A 238 -3.32 -9.86 14.29
CA PHE A 238 -3.78 -9.38 13.00
C PHE A 238 -5.26 -9.70 12.82
N LEU A 239 -6.06 -8.69 12.45
CA LEU A 239 -7.47 -8.85 12.14
C LEU A 239 -7.67 -9.25 10.67
N PRO A 240 -8.57 -10.20 10.37
CA PRO A 240 -9.02 -10.44 9.01
C PRO A 240 -9.55 -9.16 8.37
N ARG A 241 -9.35 -8.99 7.06
CA ARG A 241 -9.83 -7.78 6.35
C ARG A 241 -11.32 -7.49 6.59
N SER A 242 -12.13 -8.55 6.66
CA SER A 242 -13.58 -8.45 6.91
C SER A 242 -13.96 -7.79 8.26
N GLU A 243 -13.04 -7.75 9.22
CA GLU A 243 -13.26 -7.17 10.54
C GLU A 243 -12.73 -5.73 10.66
N LEU A 244 -11.88 -5.30 9.71
CA LEU A 244 -11.27 -3.96 9.75
C LEU A 244 -12.30 -2.81 9.71
N PRO A 245 -13.38 -2.84 8.90
CA PRO A 245 -14.37 -1.76 8.93
C PRO A 245 -15.02 -1.59 10.30
N VAL A 246 -15.31 -2.68 11.01
CA VAL A 246 -15.86 -2.63 12.37
C VAL A 246 -14.83 -2.10 13.35
N TYR A 247 -13.58 -2.57 13.24
CA TYR A 247 -12.49 -2.08 14.08
C TYR A 247 -12.28 -0.57 13.92
N TYR A 248 -12.11 -0.09 12.67
CA TYR A 248 -11.92 1.34 12.40
C TYR A 248 -13.10 2.18 12.87
N SER A 249 -14.33 1.72 12.68
CA SER A 249 -15.52 2.44 13.14
C SER A 249 -15.71 2.42 14.66
N SER A 250 -15.03 1.53 15.37
CA SER A 250 -15.12 1.39 16.84
C SER A 250 -14.04 2.16 17.59
N ILE A 251 -13.10 2.78 16.90
CA ILE A 251 -12.08 3.64 17.50
C ILE A 251 -12.41 5.11 17.24
N ASP A 252 -12.09 5.98 18.17
CA ASP A 252 -12.41 7.42 18.09
C ASP A 252 -11.30 8.22 17.38
N ALA A 253 -10.08 7.70 17.36
CA ALA A 253 -8.96 8.23 16.58
C ALA A 253 -8.01 7.12 16.16
N PHE A 254 -7.48 7.21 14.94
CA PHE A 254 -6.40 6.34 14.47
C PHE A 254 -5.07 7.08 14.60
N VAL A 255 -4.02 6.43 15.11
CA VAL A 255 -2.69 7.04 15.25
C VAL A 255 -1.64 6.28 14.46
N THR A 256 -0.74 6.99 13.78
CA THR A 256 0.42 6.40 13.12
C THR A 256 1.66 7.29 13.23
N ALA A 257 2.80 6.68 13.60
CA ALA A 257 4.12 7.31 13.60
C ALA A 257 5.01 6.74 12.48
N SER A 258 4.41 6.10 11.47
CA SER A 258 5.12 5.42 10.39
C SER A 258 5.95 6.41 9.55
N THR A 259 7.14 5.96 9.13
CA THR A 259 8.03 6.67 8.20
C THR A 259 8.28 5.86 6.91
N GLY A 260 7.59 4.73 6.74
CA GLY A 260 7.79 3.80 5.63
C GLY A 260 6.48 3.39 4.96
N ASP A 261 5.54 4.32 4.78
CA ASP A 261 4.32 4.09 4.00
C ASP A 261 4.46 4.73 2.61
N THR A 262 3.87 4.09 1.61
CA THR A 262 3.82 4.62 0.24
C THR A 262 2.60 5.51 0.03
N LEU A 263 1.43 5.10 0.52
CA LEU A 263 0.17 5.85 0.49
C LEU A 263 -0.49 5.92 1.86
N GLY A 264 -0.23 4.96 2.75
CA GLY A 264 -0.85 4.87 4.06
C GLY A 264 -2.27 4.32 4.00
N LEU A 265 -2.47 3.16 3.38
CA LEU A 265 -3.81 2.57 3.18
C LEU A 265 -4.62 2.51 4.48
N SER A 266 -4.02 2.08 5.59
CA SER A 266 -4.72 1.99 6.88
C SER A 266 -5.27 3.33 7.37
N THR A 267 -4.61 4.45 7.06
CA THR A 267 -5.12 5.80 7.41
C THR A 267 -6.31 6.19 6.54
N LEU A 268 -6.25 5.87 5.25
CA LEU A 268 -7.37 6.11 4.33
C LEU A 268 -8.57 5.22 4.64
N GLU A 269 -8.32 3.95 5.00
CA GLU A 269 -9.34 3.00 5.44
C GLU A 269 -10.04 3.47 6.72
N ALA A 270 -9.28 3.96 7.70
CA ALA A 270 -9.83 4.54 8.93
C ALA A 270 -10.69 5.77 8.63
N ASN A 271 -10.20 6.70 7.80
CA ASN A 271 -10.96 7.87 7.38
C ASN A 271 -12.23 7.49 6.61
N ALA A 272 -12.18 6.49 5.73
CA ALA A 272 -13.34 6.00 5.01
C ALA A 272 -14.41 5.41 5.94
N CYS A 273 -14.00 4.86 7.08
CA CYS A 273 -14.89 4.38 8.15
C CYS A 273 -15.36 5.47 9.11
N GLY A 274 -15.00 6.73 8.90
CA GLY A 274 -15.43 7.86 9.72
C GLY A 274 -14.45 8.26 10.83
N THR A 275 -13.30 7.61 10.94
CA THR A 275 -12.35 7.78 12.03
C THR A 275 -11.25 8.77 11.65
N PRO A 276 -11.05 9.86 12.43
CA PRO A 276 -9.98 10.82 12.20
C PRO A 276 -8.60 10.24 12.51
N VAL A 277 -7.56 10.78 11.85
CA VAL A 277 -6.19 10.24 11.90
C VAL A 277 -5.22 11.25 12.48
N ALA A 278 -4.46 10.84 13.51
CA ALA A 278 -3.25 11.54 13.97
C ALA A 278 -2.02 10.88 13.33
N ALA A 279 -1.28 11.59 12.47
CA ALA A 279 -0.17 11.04 11.71
C ALA A 279 1.12 11.86 11.84
N ALA A 280 2.28 11.19 11.74
CA ALA A 280 3.56 11.90 11.64
C ALA A 280 3.59 12.74 10.35
N ASP A 281 4.11 13.98 10.43
CA ASP A 281 4.24 14.90 9.27
C ASP A 281 5.42 14.51 8.39
N VAL A 282 5.26 13.39 7.70
CA VAL A 282 6.22 12.83 6.74
C VAL A 282 5.45 12.22 5.56
N PRO A 283 6.06 12.08 4.37
CA PRO A 283 5.40 11.40 3.25
C PRO A 283 4.95 9.97 3.63
N PRO A 284 3.73 9.55 3.22
CA PRO A 284 2.75 10.26 2.38
C PRO A 284 1.76 11.14 3.17
N PHE A 285 1.85 11.14 4.52
CA PHE A 285 0.84 11.77 5.39
C PHE A 285 0.82 13.29 5.30
N ASP A 286 1.95 13.91 4.87
CA ASP A 286 2.03 15.34 4.57
C ASP A 286 1.02 15.78 3.49
N ARG A 287 0.47 14.83 2.70
CA ARG A 287 -0.49 15.05 1.62
C ARG A 287 -1.83 14.36 1.81
N THR A 288 -1.85 13.23 2.52
CA THR A 288 -3.09 12.45 2.70
C THR A 288 -3.85 12.87 3.95
N ILE A 289 -3.19 13.53 4.91
CA ILE A 289 -3.80 13.96 6.16
C ILE A 289 -3.80 15.49 6.26
N GLY A 290 -4.97 16.06 6.47
CA GLY A 290 -5.20 17.49 6.65
C GLY A 290 -6.40 17.77 7.57
N PRO A 291 -6.78 19.05 7.74
CA PRO A 291 -7.83 19.44 8.69
C PRO A 291 -9.19 18.77 8.49
N GLY A 292 -9.47 18.29 7.27
CA GLY A 292 -10.72 17.60 6.95
C GLY A 292 -10.80 16.18 7.49
N ASN A 293 -9.66 15.51 7.70
CA ASN A 293 -9.62 14.09 8.04
C ASN A 293 -8.66 13.71 9.18
N GLY A 294 -7.92 14.69 9.74
CA GLY A 294 -7.01 14.40 10.84
C GLY A 294 -6.10 15.55 11.23
N GLU A 295 -5.07 15.24 11.98
CA GLU A 295 -4.02 16.15 12.43
C GLU A 295 -2.63 15.55 12.21
N ARG A 296 -1.63 16.41 11.98
CA ARG A 296 -0.24 15.98 11.81
C ARG A 296 0.63 16.50 12.96
N PHE A 297 1.60 15.67 13.34
CA PHE A 297 2.60 16.02 14.37
C PHE A 297 4.02 15.81 13.85
N ALA A 298 5.00 16.55 14.36
CA ALA A 298 6.39 16.37 13.98
C ALA A 298 6.89 14.98 14.38
N TYR A 299 7.57 14.28 13.45
CA TYR A 299 8.09 12.93 13.72
C TYR A 299 8.99 12.92 14.98
N GLY A 300 8.71 12.02 15.90
CA GLY A 300 9.43 11.87 17.18
C GLY A 300 9.00 12.83 18.29
N ASP A 301 8.07 13.74 18.03
CA ASP A 301 7.47 14.63 19.01
C ASP A 301 6.27 13.96 19.71
N ILE A 302 6.50 13.43 20.90
CA ILE A 302 5.47 12.70 21.66
C ILE A 302 4.39 13.67 22.20
N ASP A 303 4.77 14.86 22.61
CA ASP A 303 3.82 15.87 23.11
C ASP A 303 2.93 16.35 21.95
N GLY A 304 3.53 16.65 20.78
CA GLY A 304 2.77 16.98 19.60
C GLY A 304 1.88 15.84 19.08
N MET A 305 2.29 14.57 19.26
CA MET A 305 1.44 13.41 18.98
C MET A 305 0.23 13.35 19.91
N ALA A 306 0.41 13.66 21.20
CA ALA A 306 -0.68 13.73 22.17
C ALA A 306 -1.69 14.82 21.78
N ASP A 307 -1.20 16.03 21.50
CA ASP A 307 -2.03 17.17 21.07
C ASP A 307 -2.84 16.82 19.80
N ALA A 308 -2.22 16.14 18.82
CA ALA A 308 -2.88 15.70 17.59
C ALA A 308 -3.98 14.65 17.84
N ILE A 309 -3.74 13.69 18.75
CA ILE A 309 -4.75 12.71 19.17
C ILE A 309 -5.93 13.42 19.83
N GLU A 310 -5.69 14.31 20.79
CA GLU A 310 -6.76 15.05 21.48
C GLU A 310 -7.56 15.92 20.52
N ALA A 311 -6.91 16.56 19.55
CA ALA A 311 -7.58 17.32 18.51
C ALA A 311 -8.44 16.44 17.58
N CYS A 312 -8.00 15.21 17.29
CA CYS A 312 -8.82 14.23 16.58
C CYS A 312 -10.06 13.82 17.38
N LEU A 313 -9.90 13.53 18.69
CA LEU A 313 -10.99 13.13 19.58
C LEU A 313 -12.04 14.23 19.83
N SER A 314 -11.64 15.50 19.77
CA SER A 314 -12.53 16.65 20.05
C SER A 314 -13.15 17.28 18.79
N GLY A 315 -12.64 16.96 17.59
CA GLY A 315 -13.07 17.56 16.32
C GLY A 315 -14.26 16.85 15.70
N ASP A 316 -15.14 17.62 15.05
CA ASP A 316 -16.18 17.09 14.16
C ASP A 316 -15.68 17.24 12.73
N ARG A 317 -15.41 16.10 12.06
CA ARG A 317 -14.82 16.04 10.71
C ARG A 317 -15.59 15.09 9.81
N ASP A 318 -15.79 15.49 8.58
CA ASP A 318 -16.26 14.57 7.53
C ASP A 318 -15.06 13.87 6.89
N THR A 319 -14.45 12.95 7.65
CA THR A 319 -13.23 12.25 7.24
C THR A 319 -13.42 11.44 5.98
N ARG A 320 -14.62 10.89 5.77
CA ARG A 320 -14.96 10.10 4.60
C ARG A 320 -14.99 10.95 3.32
N ALA A 321 -15.63 12.13 3.36
CA ALA A 321 -15.65 13.05 2.23
C ALA A 321 -14.21 13.49 1.83
N ALA A 322 -13.34 13.70 2.80
CA ALA A 322 -11.96 14.12 2.55
C ALA A 322 -11.13 13.07 1.79
N VAL A 323 -11.52 11.79 1.81
CA VAL A 323 -10.78 10.69 1.15
C VAL A 323 -11.49 10.11 -0.07
N GLU A 324 -12.62 10.66 -0.50
CA GLU A 324 -13.35 10.19 -1.70
C GLU A 324 -12.50 10.19 -2.98
N GLN A 325 -11.51 11.06 -3.07
CA GLN A 325 -10.58 11.08 -4.19
C GLN A 325 -9.75 9.81 -4.31
N TYR A 326 -9.58 9.05 -3.22
CA TYR A 326 -8.84 7.79 -3.17
C TYR A 326 -9.74 6.57 -3.38
N ASP A 327 -11.00 6.74 -3.77
CA ASP A 327 -11.86 5.59 -4.13
C ASP A 327 -11.25 4.81 -5.30
N VAL A 328 -11.19 3.49 -5.16
CA VAL A 328 -10.61 2.60 -6.17
C VAL A 328 -11.28 2.73 -7.54
N SER A 329 -12.57 3.03 -7.58
CA SER A 329 -13.31 3.22 -8.84
C SER A 329 -12.71 4.32 -9.70
N ARG A 330 -12.22 5.40 -9.09
CA ARG A 330 -11.50 6.49 -9.79
C ARG A 330 -10.16 6.03 -10.33
N THR A 331 -9.40 5.29 -9.52
CA THR A 331 -8.13 4.69 -9.93
C THR A 331 -8.30 3.82 -11.17
N LEU A 332 -9.34 2.98 -11.18
CA LEU A 332 -9.58 2.02 -12.26
C LEU A 332 -10.02 2.66 -13.56
N VAL A 333 -10.87 3.67 -13.53
CA VAL A 333 -11.21 4.45 -14.73
C VAL A 333 -9.95 4.96 -15.41
N TYR A 334 -9.00 5.46 -14.62
CA TYR A 334 -7.76 5.97 -15.17
C TYR A 334 -6.79 4.86 -15.61
N LEU A 335 -6.72 3.77 -14.84
CA LEU A 335 -5.93 2.59 -15.20
C LEU A 335 -6.39 1.98 -16.54
N GLU A 336 -7.71 1.86 -16.74
CA GLU A 336 -8.26 1.44 -18.03
C GLU A 336 -7.89 2.38 -19.17
N TYR A 337 -7.91 3.70 -18.92
CA TYR A 337 -7.45 4.68 -19.89
C TYR A 337 -5.98 4.46 -20.26
N LEU A 338 -5.11 4.21 -19.26
CA LEU A 338 -3.70 3.92 -19.50
C LEU A 338 -3.52 2.64 -20.33
N TYR A 339 -4.27 1.58 -20.05
CA TYR A 339 -4.21 0.34 -20.82
C TYR A 339 -4.55 0.53 -22.31
N ARG A 340 -5.58 1.34 -22.58
CA ARG A 340 -6.02 1.60 -23.95
C ARG A 340 -5.08 2.55 -24.71
N ASN A 341 -4.33 3.37 -24.01
CA ASN A 341 -3.54 4.44 -24.60
C ASN A 341 -2.04 4.35 -24.29
N ALA A 342 -1.54 3.23 -23.77
CA ALA A 342 -0.16 3.06 -23.34
C ALA A 342 0.86 3.48 -24.42
N SER A 343 0.68 3.05 -25.66
CA SER A 343 1.58 3.41 -26.77
C SER A 343 1.58 4.90 -27.10
N THR A 344 0.47 5.60 -26.88
CA THR A 344 0.33 7.05 -27.11
C THR A 344 0.99 7.83 -25.96
N VAL A 345 0.81 7.36 -24.73
CA VAL A 345 1.46 7.90 -23.52
C VAL A 345 2.97 7.81 -23.64
N ALA A 346 3.48 6.65 -24.07
CA ALA A 346 4.91 6.43 -24.31
C ALA A 346 5.52 7.38 -25.36
N ALA A 347 4.71 7.85 -26.32
CA ALA A 347 5.16 8.79 -27.35
C ALA A 347 5.25 10.26 -26.86
N GLY A 348 5.00 10.52 -25.58
CA GLY A 348 5.07 11.88 -25.01
C GLY A 348 4.00 12.82 -25.54
N GLN A 349 2.92 12.31 -26.13
CA GLN A 349 1.80 13.16 -26.54
C GLN A 349 1.05 13.61 -25.28
N PRO A 350 0.58 14.89 -25.24
CA PRO A 350 -0.18 15.36 -24.10
C PRO A 350 -1.41 14.48 -23.95
N THR A 351 -1.35 13.63 -22.96
CA THR A 351 -2.50 12.89 -22.49
C THR A 351 -3.39 13.88 -21.76
N ALA A 352 -4.70 13.65 -21.77
CA ALA A 352 -5.62 14.37 -20.87
C ALA A 352 -5.31 14.14 -19.37
N VAL A 353 -4.08 13.74 -19.06
CA VAL A 353 -3.49 13.55 -17.73
C VAL A 353 -3.49 14.86 -16.93
N GLY A 354 -3.42 16.01 -17.60
CA GLY A 354 -3.56 17.33 -16.94
C GLY A 354 -4.95 17.60 -16.37
N ASP A 355 -5.95 16.80 -16.75
CA ASP A 355 -7.33 16.87 -16.23
C ASP A 355 -7.66 15.71 -15.26
N ALA A 356 -6.70 14.91 -14.85
CA ALA A 356 -6.93 13.90 -13.81
C ALA A 356 -7.26 14.62 -12.49
N PRO A 357 -8.35 14.28 -11.81
CA PRO A 357 -8.85 15.03 -10.65
C PRO A 357 -7.89 15.15 -9.47
N TRP A 358 -6.79 14.42 -9.47
CA TRP A 358 -5.71 14.51 -8.48
C TRP A 358 -4.45 15.24 -8.98
N VAL A 359 -4.43 15.76 -10.22
CA VAL A 359 -3.30 16.51 -10.79
C VAL A 359 -3.58 18.01 -10.79
N SER A 360 -4.84 18.43 -10.70
CA SER A 360 -5.26 19.81 -10.62
C SER A 360 -5.84 20.14 -9.25
N GLU A 361 -5.19 21.07 -8.58
CA GLU A 361 -5.52 21.72 -7.32
C GLU A 361 -4.96 21.01 -6.08
N ASP A 362 -4.24 21.80 -5.30
CA ASP A 362 -3.73 21.43 -3.99
C ASP A 362 -4.92 20.94 -3.15
N PRO A 363 -4.96 19.67 -2.70
CA PRO A 363 -6.12 19.15 -1.96
C PRO A 363 -6.28 19.76 -0.57
N LEU A 364 -5.45 20.76 -0.23
CA LEU A 364 -5.41 21.43 1.07
C LEU A 364 -5.78 22.92 1.02
N ASP A 365 -6.23 23.48 -0.12
CA ASP A 365 -6.79 24.84 -0.21
C ASP A 365 -8.28 24.91 0.09
#